data_49d9e4abadca5457046c414bc0546f37
#
_entry.id   49d9e4abadca5457046c414bc0546f37
#
_cell.length_a   1.000
_cell.length_b   1.000
_cell.length_c   1.000
_cell.angle_alpha   90.00
_cell.angle_beta   90.00
_cell.angle_gamma   90.00
#
_symmetry.space_group_name_H-M   'P 1'
#
loop_
_entity.id
_entity.type
_entity.pdbx_description
1 polymer ?
#
loop_
_entity_poly.entity_id
_entity_poly.type
_entity_poly.pdbx_seq_one_letter_code
_entity_poly.pdbx_strand_id
1 'polypeptide(L)'
;KNIIFADMITLDDIRKPVTAELEALDEFVDRQFTAEGELLSDMLRYALSARGKGIRPMLVMLSAAMNAPVKGAAAGRRACLAAMLVEMIHVASLIHDDVIDEADMRRGKPSANARWQSHKAVILGDYILAKNMNIGLQSGQFDLVTHVCGSMAALCEGEVLQDECAANSTMTRQAYLDIIYKKTASLLG
;
A
#
# COMPACT_ATOMS: atom_id res chain seq x y z
N LYS A 1 16.05 33.02 27.37
CA LYS A 1 14.97 32.94 26.36
C LYS A 1 14.67 31.45 26.17
N ASN A 2 13.65 30.96 26.88
CA ASN A 2 13.16 29.60 26.67
C ASN A 2 12.46 29.58 25.30
N ILE A 3 13.08 28.87 24.36
CA ILE A 3 12.42 28.45 23.12
C ILE A 3 11.39 27.42 23.58
N ILE A 4 10.13 27.78 23.59
CA ILE A 4 9.02 26.85 23.76
C ILE A 4 9.08 26.00 22.49
N PHE A 5 9.57 24.76 22.61
CA PHE A 5 9.30 23.74 21.62
C PHE A 5 7.77 23.56 21.67
N ALA A 6 7.07 24.15 20.70
CA ALA A 6 5.69 23.76 20.45
C ALA A 6 5.67 22.24 20.36
N ASP A 7 4.77 21.58 21.10
CA ASP A 7 4.62 20.13 21.09
C ASP A 7 4.55 19.70 19.62
N MET A 8 5.60 18.98 19.16
CA MET A 8 5.62 18.52 17.77
C MET A 8 4.52 17.48 17.63
N ILE A 9 3.58 17.74 16.73
CA ILE A 9 2.52 16.79 16.38
C ILE A 9 3.18 15.50 15.91
N THR A 10 2.88 14.42 16.58
CA THR A 10 3.41 13.08 16.26
C THR A 10 2.50 12.36 15.26
N LEU A 11 3.00 11.31 14.65
CA LEU A 11 2.17 10.45 13.80
C LEU A 11 1.00 9.82 14.57
N ASP A 12 1.21 9.53 15.85
CA ASP A 12 0.17 8.97 16.72
C ASP A 12 -0.93 10.01 16.99
N ASP A 13 -0.59 11.29 17.12
CA ASP A 13 -1.60 12.36 17.26
C ASP A 13 -2.46 12.49 16.00
N ILE A 14 -1.85 12.36 14.82
CA ILE A 14 -2.56 12.37 13.54
C ILE A 14 -3.46 11.13 13.39
N ARG A 15 -3.04 9.98 13.91
CA ARG A 15 -3.77 8.71 13.86
C ARG A 15 -4.99 8.68 14.78
N LYS A 16 -4.94 9.34 15.95
CA LYS A 16 -5.99 9.31 16.98
C LYS A 16 -7.42 9.42 16.45
N PRO A 17 -7.75 10.36 15.52
CA PRO A 17 -9.12 10.50 15.03
C PRO A 17 -9.68 9.30 14.26
N VAL A 18 -8.83 8.41 13.78
CA VAL A 18 -9.20 7.27 12.91
C VAL A 18 -8.65 5.93 13.41
N THR A 19 -8.28 5.86 14.68
CA THR A 19 -7.70 4.64 15.28
C THR A 19 -8.64 3.45 15.19
N ALA A 20 -9.91 3.64 15.55
CA ALA A 20 -10.91 2.56 15.51
C ALA A 20 -11.17 2.06 14.08
N GLU A 21 -11.16 2.95 13.10
CA GLU A 21 -11.32 2.61 11.69
C GLU A 21 -10.11 1.84 11.15
N LEU A 22 -8.90 2.17 11.61
CA LEU A 22 -7.69 1.44 11.23
C LEU A 22 -7.64 0.05 11.87
N GLU A 23 -8.08 -0.10 13.11
CA GLU A 23 -8.23 -1.42 13.75
C GLU A 23 -9.27 -2.28 13.03
N ALA A 24 -10.43 -1.70 12.68
CA ALA A 24 -11.44 -2.38 11.88
C ALA A 24 -10.95 -2.77 10.48
N LEU A 25 -10.08 -1.95 9.88
CA LEU A 25 -9.43 -2.28 8.61
C LEU A 25 -8.50 -3.48 8.75
N ASP A 26 -7.69 -3.53 9.80
CA ASP A 26 -6.79 -4.67 10.04
C ASP A 26 -7.56 -5.97 10.19
N GLU A 27 -8.63 -5.99 10.97
CA GLU A 27 -9.53 -7.15 11.06
C GLU A 27 -10.21 -7.48 9.73
N PHE A 28 -10.59 -6.48 8.93
CA PHE A 28 -11.18 -6.68 7.62
C PHE A 28 -10.19 -7.34 6.65
N VAL A 29 -8.95 -6.85 6.61
CA VAL A 29 -7.88 -7.44 5.79
C VAL A 29 -7.60 -8.88 6.22
N ASP A 30 -7.46 -9.14 7.49
CA ASP A 30 -7.17 -10.49 8.01
C ASP A 30 -8.27 -11.50 7.65
N ARG A 31 -9.54 -11.08 7.63
CA ARG A 31 -10.67 -11.91 7.18
C ARG A 31 -10.69 -12.13 5.67
N GLN A 32 -10.30 -11.14 4.89
CA GLN A 32 -10.38 -11.19 3.43
C GLN A 32 -9.17 -11.92 2.82
N PHE A 33 -7.97 -11.72 3.37
CA PHE A 33 -6.74 -12.26 2.81
C PHE A 33 -6.39 -13.62 3.44
N THR A 34 -7.20 -14.60 3.10
CA THR A 34 -6.98 -16.01 3.43
C THR A 34 -6.62 -16.80 2.17
N ALA A 35 -5.86 -17.87 2.32
CA ALA A 35 -5.46 -18.75 1.22
C ALA A 35 -5.67 -20.22 1.59
N GLU A 36 -5.88 -21.06 0.58
CA GLU A 36 -5.86 -22.51 0.73
C GLU A 36 -4.40 -23.00 0.70
N GLY A 37 -4.11 -24.01 1.49
CA GLY A 37 -2.77 -24.59 1.61
C GLY A 37 -1.88 -23.86 2.61
N GLU A 38 -1.06 -24.64 3.31
CA GLU A 38 -0.25 -24.18 4.43
C GLU A 38 0.81 -23.16 4.02
N LEU A 39 1.54 -23.45 2.93
CA LEU A 39 2.64 -22.60 2.49
C LEU A 39 2.16 -21.20 2.10
N LEU A 40 1.13 -21.09 1.26
CA LEU A 40 0.63 -19.78 0.80
C LEU A 40 0.00 -19.01 1.98
N SER A 41 -0.67 -19.69 2.90
CA SER A 41 -1.19 -19.09 4.13
C SER A 41 -0.08 -18.53 5.01
N ASP A 42 1.05 -19.22 5.14
CA ASP A 42 2.21 -18.76 5.92
C ASP A 42 2.88 -17.55 5.25
N MET A 43 3.06 -17.60 3.94
CA MET A 43 3.62 -16.51 3.16
C MET A 43 2.76 -15.25 3.26
N LEU A 44 1.45 -15.39 3.13
CA LEU A 44 0.48 -14.30 3.23
C LEU A 44 0.48 -13.68 4.63
N ARG A 45 0.42 -14.50 5.67
CA ARG A 45 0.49 -14.05 7.08
C ARG A 45 1.80 -13.28 7.35
N TYR A 46 2.91 -13.76 6.82
CA TYR A 46 4.19 -13.09 6.93
C TYR A 46 4.18 -11.72 6.26
N ALA A 47 3.74 -11.64 5.01
CA ALA A 47 3.66 -10.38 4.26
C ALA A 47 2.77 -9.36 4.97
N LEU A 48 1.60 -9.78 5.47
CA LEU A 48 0.67 -8.92 6.19
C LEU A 48 1.20 -8.51 7.57
N SER A 49 2.01 -9.33 8.24
CA SER A 49 2.65 -8.97 9.53
C SER A 49 3.77 -7.93 9.37
N ALA A 50 4.29 -7.75 8.18
CA ALA A 50 5.33 -6.78 7.85
C ALA A 50 4.78 -5.43 7.37
N ARG A 51 3.46 -5.19 7.48
CA ARG A 51 2.85 -3.90 7.17
C ARG A 51 3.53 -2.79 7.96
N GLY A 52 3.73 -1.65 7.31
CA GLY A 52 4.46 -0.54 7.92
C GLY A 52 3.61 0.33 8.84
N LYS A 53 3.91 1.64 8.79
CA LYS A 53 3.20 2.62 9.62
C LYS A 53 1.74 2.85 9.21
N GLY A 54 1.25 2.23 8.14
CA GLY A 54 -0.13 2.37 7.66
C GLY A 54 -0.48 3.80 7.24
N ILE A 55 0.48 4.55 6.67
CA ILE A 55 0.25 5.96 6.29
C ILE A 55 -0.81 6.06 5.19
N ARG A 56 -0.77 5.17 4.19
CA ARG A 56 -1.74 5.17 3.10
C ARG A 56 -3.18 4.94 3.57
N PRO A 57 -3.48 3.86 4.29
CA PRO A 57 -4.82 3.66 4.84
C PRO A 57 -5.24 4.76 5.81
N MET A 58 -4.32 5.31 6.61
CA MET A 58 -4.61 6.43 7.48
C MET A 58 -5.05 7.68 6.69
N LEU A 59 -4.37 8.01 5.59
CA LEU A 59 -4.76 9.13 4.72
C LEU A 59 -6.14 8.91 4.10
N VAL A 60 -6.45 7.71 3.65
CA VAL A 60 -7.79 7.37 3.12
C VAL A 60 -8.86 7.58 4.20
N MET A 61 -8.63 7.07 5.42
CA MET A 61 -9.59 7.20 6.52
C MET A 61 -9.78 8.66 6.95
N LEU A 62 -8.70 9.43 7.06
CA LEU A 62 -8.76 10.86 7.38
C LEU A 62 -9.52 11.64 6.29
N SER A 63 -9.22 11.37 5.01
CA SER A 63 -9.92 12.00 3.90
C SER A 63 -11.41 11.68 3.90
N ALA A 64 -11.78 10.43 4.19
CA ALA A 64 -13.17 10.02 4.32
C ALA A 64 -13.86 10.71 5.49
N ALA A 65 -13.19 10.80 6.64
CA ALA A 65 -13.74 11.50 7.83
C ALA A 65 -13.93 13.00 7.59
N MET A 66 -13.00 13.64 6.87
CA MET A 66 -13.10 15.06 6.52
C MET A 66 -14.27 15.37 5.56
N ASN A 67 -14.63 14.42 4.71
CA ASN A 67 -15.71 14.54 3.73
C ASN A 67 -17.03 13.89 4.19
N ALA A 68 -17.09 13.38 5.42
CA ALA A 68 -18.31 12.81 5.97
C ALA A 68 -19.43 13.87 6.10
N PRO A 69 -20.69 13.52 5.75
CA PRO A 69 -21.80 14.47 5.82
C PRO A 69 -22.12 14.93 7.25
N VAL A 70 -21.71 14.14 8.24
CA VAL A 70 -21.83 14.45 9.66
C VAL A 70 -20.44 14.48 10.29
N LYS A 71 -20.07 15.58 10.91
CA LYS A 71 -18.79 15.74 11.59
C LYS A 71 -18.62 14.67 12.69
N GLY A 72 -17.53 13.93 12.63
CA GLY A 72 -17.24 12.84 13.57
C GLY A 72 -17.93 11.52 13.25
N ALA A 73 -18.60 11.39 12.08
CA ALA A 73 -19.06 10.08 11.62
C ALA A 73 -17.88 9.17 11.29
N ALA A 74 -17.97 7.91 11.70
CA ALA A 74 -16.97 6.90 11.37
C ALA A 74 -16.82 6.73 9.86
N ALA A 75 -15.60 6.44 9.40
CA ALA A 75 -15.35 6.10 8.01
C ALA A 75 -16.17 4.85 7.62
N GLY A 76 -16.97 4.98 6.58
CA GLY A 76 -17.90 3.92 6.17
C GLY A 76 -17.19 2.74 5.51
N ARG A 77 -17.95 1.66 5.23
CA ARG A 77 -17.46 0.44 4.56
C ARG A 77 -16.69 0.75 3.26
N ARG A 78 -17.11 1.77 2.50
CA ARG A 78 -16.44 2.19 1.27
C ARG A 78 -15.02 2.70 1.53
N ALA A 79 -14.82 3.50 2.59
CA ALA A 79 -13.49 3.98 2.97
C ALA A 79 -12.58 2.84 3.43
N CYS A 80 -13.13 1.89 4.18
CA CYS A 80 -12.41 0.68 4.58
C CYS A 80 -11.95 -0.15 3.36
N LEU A 81 -12.84 -0.33 2.38
CA LEU A 81 -12.50 -0.99 1.12
C LEU A 81 -11.42 -0.23 0.35
N ALA A 82 -11.55 1.09 0.20
CA ALA A 82 -10.56 1.91 -0.48
C ALA A 82 -9.18 1.83 0.20
N ALA A 83 -9.14 1.92 1.52
CA ALA A 83 -7.92 1.81 2.31
C ALA A 83 -7.24 0.44 2.15
N MET A 84 -8.04 -0.65 2.14
CA MET A 84 -7.54 -1.99 1.86
C MET A 84 -6.98 -2.09 0.44
N LEU A 85 -7.71 -1.62 -0.58
CA LEU A 85 -7.29 -1.69 -1.97
C LEU A 85 -5.94 -1.01 -2.17
N VAL A 86 -5.77 0.19 -1.63
CA VAL A 86 -4.54 0.99 -1.71
C VAL A 86 -3.38 0.31 -0.97
N GLU A 87 -3.60 -0.17 0.27
CA GLU A 87 -2.54 -0.78 1.06
C GLU A 87 -2.09 -2.13 0.48
N MET A 88 -3.02 -2.95 -0.04
CA MET A 88 -2.66 -4.26 -0.59
C MET A 88 -1.89 -4.15 -1.90
N ILE A 89 -2.17 -3.17 -2.75
CA ILE A 89 -1.31 -2.89 -3.91
C ILE A 89 0.10 -2.51 -3.45
N HIS A 90 0.20 -1.64 -2.45
CA HIS A 90 1.51 -1.26 -1.93
C HIS A 90 2.27 -2.44 -1.32
N VAL A 91 1.60 -3.34 -0.59
CA VAL A 91 2.23 -4.56 -0.06
C VAL A 91 2.73 -5.45 -1.19
N ALA A 92 1.93 -5.65 -2.23
CA ALA A 92 2.31 -6.46 -3.39
C ALA A 92 3.47 -5.84 -4.17
N SER A 93 3.44 -4.51 -4.42
CA SER A 93 4.54 -3.82 -5.09
C SER A 93 5.85 -3.97 -4.32
N LEU A 94 5.83 -3.82 -2.99
CA LEU A 94 7.03 -4.01 -2.17
C LEU A 94 7.60 -5.43 -2.25
N ILE A 95 6.75 -6.45 -2.40
CA ILE A 95 7.21 -7.84 -2.57
C ILE A 95 7.88 -8.01 -3.94
N HIS A 96 7.32 -7.43 -5.01
CA HIS A 96 7.89 -7.45 -6.34
C HIS A 96 9.19 -6.64 -6.41
N ASP A 97 9.23 -5.45 -5.80
CA ASP A 97 10.43 -4.63 -5.71
C ASP A 97 11.57 -5.38 -5.01
N ASP A 98 11.29 -6.10 -3.90
CA ASP A 98 12.30 -6.91 -3.22
C ASP A 98 12.91 -7.98 -4.11
N VAL A 99 12.16 -8.51 -5.09
CA VAL A 99 12.67 -9.46 -6.08
C VAL A 99 13.50 -8.75 -7.15
N ILE A 100 13.03 -7.61 -7.65
CA ILE A 100 13.71 -6.82 -8.69
C ILE A 100 15.04 -6.27 -8.14
N ASP A 101 15.03 -5.76 -6.92
CA ASP A 101 16.19 -5.17 -6.24
C ASP A 101 17.11 -6.23 -5.60
N GLU A 102 16.78 -7.54 -5.72
CA GLU A 102 17.48 -8.64 -5.04
C GLU A 102 17.67 -8.39 -3.54
N ALA A 103 16.69 -7.75 -2.91
CA ALA A 103 16.78 -7.31 -1.53
C ALA A 103 16.62 -8.47 -0.54
N ASP A 104 17.60 -8.69 0.33
CA ASP A 104 17.54 -9.73 1.37
C ASP A 104 16.69 -9.34 2.58
N MET A 105 16.54 -8.04 2.84
CA MET A 105 15.93 -7.52 4.05
C MET A 105 14.88 -6.44 3.76
N ARG A 106 13.76 -6.51 4.47
CA ARG A 106 12.70 -5.49 4.47
C ARG A 106 12.30 -5.15 5.90
N ARG A 107 12.44 -3.88 6.31
CA ARG A 107 12.07 -3.39 7.65
C ARG A 107 12.66 -4.21 8.81
N GLY A 108 13.90 -4.62 8.67
CA GLY A 108 14.62 -5.39 9.69
C GLY A 108 14.26 -6.88 9.78
N LYS A 109 13.46 -7.38 8.83
CA LYS A 109 13.14 -8.80 8.68
C LYS A 109 13.62 -9.29 7.30
N PRO A 110 13.88 -10.60 7.11
CA PRO A 110 14.13 -11.16 5.79
C PRO A 110 13.02 -10.77 4.81
N SER A 111 13.36 -10.47 3.56
CA SER A 111 12.35 -10.26 2.52
C SER A 111 11.64 -11.57 2.19
N ALA A 112 10.49 -11.50 1.49
CA ALA A 112 9.82 -12.69 0.97
C ALA A 112 10.73 -13.45 -0.02
N ASN A 113 11.50 -12.72 -0.81
CA ASN A 113 12.51 -13.24 -1.73
C ASN A 113 13.57 -14.06 -1.00
N ALA A 114 14.19 -13.52 0.06
CA ALA A 114 15.21 -14.21 0.85
C ALA A 114 14.65 -15.44 1.58
N ARG A 115 13.38 -15.41 2.00
CA ARG A 115 12.79 -16.50 2.80
C ARG A 115 12.26 -17.66 1.95
N TRP A 116 11.67 -17.39 0.79
CA TRP A 116 10.97 -18.39 -0.03
C TRP A 116 11.43 -18.47 -1.47
N GLN A 117 12.47 -17.75 -1.87
CA GLN A 117 12.99 -17.64 -3.22
C GLN A 117 12.12 -16.77 -4.14
N SER A 118 12.74 -16.18 -5.16
CA SER A 118 12.15 -15.17 -6.04
C SER A 118 10.83 -15.61 -6.69
N HIS A 119 10.78 -16.83 -7.24
CA HIS A 119 9.56 -17.30 -7.93
C HIS A 119 8.35 -17.40 -7.00
N LYS A 120 8.53 -17.78 -5.73
CA LYS A 120 7.43 -17.83 -4.77
C LYS A 120 7.04 -16.44 -4.28
N ALA A 121 8.02 -15.53 -4.15
CA ALA A 121 7.74 -14.13 -3.80
C ALA A 121 6.91 -13.45 -4.90
N VAL A 122 7.25 -13.66 -6.18
CA VAL A 122 6.44 -13.16 -7.31
C VAL A 122 5.01 -13.69 -7.24
N ILE A 123 4.83 -15.02 -7.07
CA ILE A 123 3.49 -15.62 -6.96
C ILE A 123 2.71 -15.05 -5.76
N LEU A 124 3.37 -14.78 -4.63
CA LEU A 124 2.72 -14.15 -3.47
C LEU A 124 2.22 -12.73 -3.80
N GLY A 125 3.04 -11.92 -4.46
CA GLY A 125 2.63 -10.59 -4.91
C GLY A 125 1.45 -10.65 -5.87
N ASP A 126 1.50 -11.53 -6.87
CA ASP A 126 0.41 -11.75 -7.83
C ASP A 126 -0.88 -12.22 -7.14
N TYR A 127 -0.76 -13.14 -6.17
CA TYR A 127 -1.91 -13.59 -5.39
C TYR A 127 -2.57 -12.43 -4.62
N ILE A 128 -1.77 -11.58 -3.95
CA ILE A 128 -2.28 -10.42 -3.23
C ILE A 128 -2.99 -9.46 -4.20
N LEU A 129 -2.40 -9.17 -5.36
CA LEU A 129 -3.01 -8.31 -6.38
C LEU A 129 -4.33 -8.88 -6.90
N ALA A 130 -4.33 -10.14 -7.32
CA ALA A 130 -5.52 -10.79 -7.84
C ALA A 130 -6.65 -10.86 -6.80
N LYS A 131 -6.31 -11.21 -5.55
CA LYS A 131 -7.26 -11.25 -4.44
C LYS A 131 -7.84 -9.87 -4.15
N ASN A 132 -6.98 -8.84 -4.12
CA ASN A 132 -7.36 -7.45 -3.91
C ASN A 132 -8.36 -6.97 -4.98
N MET A 133 -8.04 -7.21 -6.26
CA MET A 133 -8.93 -6.86 -7.37
C MET A 133 -10.27 -7.61 -7.30
N ASN A 134 -10.24 -8.90 -6.99
CA ASN A 134 -11.45 -9.70 -6.86
C ASN A 134 -12.38 -9.18 -5.76
N ILE A 135 -11.85 -8.82 -4.58
CA ILE A 135 -12.62 -8.22 -3.49
C ILE A 135 -13.23 -6.88 -3.93
N GLY A 136 -12.45 -6.05 -4.60
CA GLY A 136 -12.91 -4.78 -5.15
C GLY A 136 -14.07 -4.95 -6.14
N LEU A 137 -13.94 -5.86 -7.10
CA LEU A 137 -14.97 -6.16 -8.09
C LEU A 137 -16.24 -6.71 -7.45
N GLN A 138 -16.13 -7.65 -6.50
CA GLN A 138 -17.27 -8.22 -5.79
C GLN A 138 -18.02 -7.19 -4.93
N SER A 139 -17.34 -6.10 -4.53
CA SER A 139 -17.97 -5.02 -3.78
C SER A 139 -18.91 -4.14 -4.61
N GLY A 140 -18.83 -4.20 -5.94
CA GLY A 140 -19.55 -3.32 -6.87
C GLY A 140 -19.02 -1.88 -6.92
N GLN A 141 -17.89 -1.56 -6.23
CA GLN A 141 -17.29 -0.23 -6.21
C GLN A 141 -16.28 -0.08 -7.36
N PHE A 142 -16.76 -0.14 -8.59
CA PHE A 142 -15.92 -0.18 -9.80
C PHE A 142 -15.04 1.05 -9.98
N ASP A 143 -15.47 2.21 -9.53
CA ASP A 143 -14.69 3.45 -9.57
C ASP A 143 -13.42 3.36 -8.70
N LEU A 144 -13.51 2.76 -7.51
CA LEU A 144 -12.34 2.50 -6.67
C LEU A 144 -11.37 1.53 -7.36
N VAL A 145 -11.90 0.45 -7.93
CA VAL A 145 -11.08 -0.53 -8.66
C VAL A 145 -10.40 0.12 -9.86
N THR A 146 -11.13 0.93 -10.64
CA THR A 146 -10.58 1.63 -11.81
C THR A 146 -9.44 2.55 -11.42
N HIS A 147 -9.61 3.35 -10.35
CA HIS A 147 -8.58 4.26 -9.86
C HIS A 147 -7.31 3.49 -9.43
N VAL A 148 -7.49 2.45 -8.65
CA VAL A 148 -6.40 1.63 -8.12
C VAL A 148 -5.65 0.88 -9.23
N CYS A 149 -6.38 0.32 -10.23
CA CYS A 149 -5.76 -0.29 -11.41
C CYS A 149 -4.96 0.72 -12.25
N GLY A 150 -5.49 1.94 -12.43
CA GLY A 150 -4.79 3.03 -13.12
C GLY A 150 -3.49 3.42 -12.41
N SER A 151 -3.52 3.53 -11.08
CA SER A 151 -2.33 3.83 -10.28
C SER A 151 -1.28 2.71 -10.34
N MET A 152 -1.73 1.43 -10.38
CA MET A 152 -0.83 0.29 -10.54
C MET A 152 -0.14 0.28 -11.91
N ALA A 153 -0.89 0.57 -12.99
CA ALA A 153 -0.30 0.71 -14.31
C ALA A 153 0.73 1.85 -14.35
N ALA A 154 0.40 3.00 -13.77
CA ALA A 154 1.33 4.12 -13.67
C ALA A 154 2.59 3.76 -12.88
N LEU A 155 2.47 3.00 -11.78
CA LEU A 155 3.61 2.53 -11.01
C LEU A 155 4.56 1.70 -11.89
N CYS A 156 4.04 0.71 -12.62
CA CYS A 156 4.86 -0.11 -13.53
C CYS A 156 5.56 0.74 -14.61
N GLU A 157 4.84 1.69 -15.22
CA GLU A 157 5.45 2.63 -16.18
C GLU A 157 6.54 3.49 -15.54
N GLY A 158 6.37 3.89 -14.28
CA GLY A 158 7.36 4.67 -13.53
C GLY A 158 8.62 3.88 -13.23
N GLU A 159 8.50 2.58 -12.91
CA GLU A 159 9.66 1.69 -12.72
C GLU A 159 10.45 1.54 -14.02
N VAL A 160 9.79 1.19 -15.12
CA VAL A 160 10.47 1.04 -16.43
C VAL A 160 11.14 2.35 -16.86
N LEU A 161 10.47 3.50 -16.69
CA LEU A 161 11.07 4.80 -17.01
C LEU A 161 12.30 5.12 -16.17
N GLN A 162 12.28 4.76 -14.88
CA GLN A 162 13.44 4.92 -14.00
C GLN A 162 14.64 4.11 -14.51
N ASP A 163 14.41 2.84 -14.86
CA ASP A 163 15.45 1.94 -15.35
C ASP A 163 16.01 2.41 -16.69
N GLU A 164 15.15 2.86 -17.62
CA GLU A 164 15.59 3.44 -18.90
C GLU A 164 16.45 4.69 -18.70
N CYS A 165 16.03 5.61 -17.82
CA CYS A 165 16.80 6.82 -17.52
C CYS A 165 18.14 6.50 -16.87
N ALA A 166 18.20 5.48 -16.00
CA ALA A 166 19.43 5.04 -15.36
C ALA A 166 20.40 4.42 -16.37
N ALA A 167 19.90 3.48 -17.20
CA ALA A 167 20.70 2.79 -18.21
C ALA A 167 21.31 3.74 -19.26
N ASN A 168 20.54 4.74 -19.67
CA ASN A 168 20.95 5.70 -20.72
C ASN A 168 21.58 6.99 -20.18
N SER A 169 21.68 7.16 -18.86
CA SER A 169 22.15 8.41 -18.21
C SER A 169 21.37 9.66 -18.68
N THR A 170 20.04 9.50 -18.89
CA THR A 170 19.15 10.55 -19.44
C THR A 170 18.24 11.17 -18.40
N MET A 171 18.54 11.03 -17.10
CA MET A 171 17.72 11.59 -16.03
C MET A 171 17.66 13.11 -16.11
N THR A 172 16.50 13.63 -16.50
CA THR A 172 16.19 15.07 -16.45
C THR A 172 15.33 15.38 -15.22
N ARG A 173 15.20 16.67 -14.88
CA ARG A 173 14.27 17.10 -13.83
C ARG A 173 12.83 16.68 -14.13
N GLN A 174 12.41 16.77 -15.38
CA GLN A 174 11.04 16.37 -15.77
C GLN A 174 10.86 14.87 -15.63
N ALA A 175 11.78 14.06 -16.15
CA ALA A 175 11.74 12.61 -16.00
C ALA A 175 11.69 12.20 -14.50
N TYR A 176 12.49 12.84 -13.65
CA TYR A 176 12.45 12.60 -12.21
C TYR A 176 11.06 12.90 -11.60
N LEU A 177 10.45 14.05 -11.96
CA LEU A 177 9.11 14.40 -11.47
C LEU A 177 8.04 13.42 -11.97
N ASP A 178 8.14 12.97 -13.21
CA ASP A 178 7.22 11.99 -13.79
C ASP A 178 7.35 10.64 -13.10
N ILE A 179 8.58 10.20 -12.80
CA ILE A 179 8.85 8.96 -12.06
C ILE A 179 8.23 9.01 -10.66
N ILE A 180 8.52 10.04 -9.86
CA ILE A 180 8.00 10.13 -8.49
C ILE A 180 6.48 10.28 -8.46
N TYR A 181 5.88 10.95 -9.45
CA TYR A 181 4.44 11.00 -9.62
C TYR A 181 3.87 9.60 -9.86
N LYS A 182 4.40 8.89 -10.86
CA LYS A 182 3.95 7.55 -11.24
C LYS A 182 4.14 6.53 -10.13
N LYS A 183 5.32 6.49 -9.52
CA LYS A 183 5.65 5.50 -8.48
C LYS A 183 4.96 5.74 -7.13
N THR A 184 4.64 6.99 -6.80
CA THR A 184 4.20 7.31 -5.44
C THR A 184 2.92 8.15 -5.42
N ALA A 185 2.88 9.27 -6.14
CA ALA A 185 1.80 10.23 -6.00
C ALA A 185 0.49 9.73 -6.62
N SER A 186 0.54 8.99 -7.73
CA SER A 186 -0.63 8.46 -8.44
C SER A 186 -1.55 7.59 -7.58
N LEU A 187 -0.99 6.90 -6.58
CA LEU A 187 -1.76 6.07 -5.65
C LEU A 187 -2.36 6.87 -4.48
N LEU A 188 -1.85 8.08 -4.22
CA LEU A 188 -2.27 8.93 -3.11
C LEU A 188 -3.19 10.09 -3.54
N GLY A 189 -3.17 10.45 -4.80
CA GLY A 189 -3.96 11.53 -5.42
C GLY A 189 -5.13 11.02 -6.18
#